data_78157b81d484a0b4b15ed1ab30ce0e62
#
_entry.id   78157b81d484a0b4b15ed1ab30ce0e62
#
_cell.length_a   1.000
_cell.length_b   1.000
_cell.length_c   1.000
_cell.angle_alpha   90.00
_cell.angle_beta   90.00
_cell.angle_gamma   90.00
#
_symmetry.space_group_name_H-M   'P 1'
#
loop_
_entity.id
_entity.type
_entity.pdbx_description
1 polymer ?
#
loop_
_entity_poly.entity_id
_entity_poly.type
_entity_poly.pdbx_seq_one_letter_code
_entity_poly.pdbx_strand_id
1 'polypeptide(L)'
;MAKNGEILEAAGASRVIPVNMERITGNTSHELGTTRMGNDPATSVVDKWCRAHDVPNLYVFDASFFPTATGINPALTIMANTWRCADHLLTYDRRGWA
;
A
#
# COMPACT_ATOMS: atom_id res chain seq x y z
N MET A 1 16.52 -5.90 -16.04
CA MET A 1 17.08 -7.28 -15.89
C MET A 1 18.58 -7.35 -16.10
N ALA A 2 19.13 -6.77 -17.18
CA ALA A 2 20.58 -6.81 -17.43
C ALA A 2 21.42 -6.34 -16.23
N LYS A 3 21.04 -5.23 -15.61
CA LYS A 3 21.75 -4.64 -14.46
C LYS A 3 21.79 -5.56 -13.22
N ASN A 4 20.72 -6.31 -12.96
CA ASN A 4 20.70 -7.26 -11.85
C ASN A 4 21.62 -8.45 -12.11
N GLY A 5 21.74 -8.88 -13.38
CA GLY A 5 22.69 -9.91 -13.79
C GLY A 5 24.14 -9.49 -13.52
N GLU A 6 24.52 -8.30 -13.96
CA GLU A 6 25.87 -7.73 -13.74
C GLU A 6 26.22 -7.64 -12.23
N ILE A 7 25.26 -7.26 -11.39
CA ILE A 7 25.47 -7.17 -9.92
C ILE A 7 25.70 -8.57 -9.33
N LEU A 8 24.91 -9.56 -9.75
CA LEU A 8 25.05 -10.93 -9.26
C LEU A 8 26.39 -11.55 -9.69
N GLU A 9 26.81 -11.34 -10.94
CA GLU A 9 28.10 -11.79 -11.47
C GLU A 9 29.27 -11.12 -10.71
N ALA A 10 29.19 -9.81 -10.49
CA ALA A 10 30.18 -9.09 -9.71
C ALA A 10 30.25 -9.54 -8.24
N ALA A 11 29.13 -10.02 -7.69
CA ALA A 11 29.07 -10.64 -6.37
C ALA A 11 29.55 -12.10 -6.31
N GLY A 12 30.03 -12.65 -7.44
CA GLY A 12 30.61 -13.98 -7.50
C GLY A 12 29.65 -15.10 -7.90
N ALA A 13 28.49 -14.79 -8.47
CA ALA A 13 27.60 -15.81 -9.00
C ALA A 13 28.23 -16.52 -10.20
N SER A 14 28.37 -17.85 -10.15
CA SER A 14 28.93 -18.66 -11.24
C SER A 14 27.98 -18.79 -12.43
N ARG A 15 26.70 -18.52 -12.23
CA ARG A 15 25.65 -18.56 -13.25
C ARG A 15 24.48 -17.69 -12.86
N VAL A 16 24.02 -16.82 -13.75
CA VAL A 16 22.80 -16.03 -13.61
C VAL A 16 21.77 -16.50 -14.63
N ILE A 17 20.58 -16.86 -14.17
CA ILE A 17 19.47 -17.27 -15.03
C ILE A 17 18.43 -16.15 -14.98
N PRO A 18 18.27 -15.33 -16.03
CA PRO A 18 17.24 -14.31 -16.08
C PRO A 18 15.87 -14.97 -16.23
N VAL A 19 14.98 -14.75 -15.26
CA VAL A 19 13.58 -15.15 -15.36
C VAL A 19 12.75 -13.92 -15.73
N ASN A 20 12.25 -13.88 -16.94
CA ASN A 20 11.30 -12.86 -17.38
C ASN A 20 9.89 -13.34 -17.05
N MET A 21 9.34 -12.87 -15.93
CA MET A 21 7.90 -13.05 -15.68
C MET A 21 7.16 -12.02 -16.52
N GLU A 22 6.55 -12.45 -17.62
CA GLU A 22 5.61 -11.62 -18.34
C GLU A 22 4.52 -11.14 -17.39
N ARG A 23 4.10 -9.87 -17.55
CA ARG A 23 3.02 -9.30 -16.76
C ARG A 23 1.72 -10.02 -17.14
N ILE A 24 1.38 -11.05 -16.39
CA ILE A 24 0.09 -11.71 -16.50
C ILE A 24 -0.87 -10.90 -15.66
N THR A 25 -1.83 -10.25 -16.31
CA THR A 25 -2.91 -9.54 -15.63
C THR A 25 -3.62 -10.50 -14.66
N GLY A 26 -3.73 -10.13 -13.39
CA GLY A 26 -4.33 -10.96 -12.35
C GLY A 26 -3.36 -11.92 -11.65
N ASN A 27 -2.09 -11.94 -12.00
CA ASN A 27 -1.07 -12.73 -11.30
C ASN A 27 -0.38 -11.90 -10.21
N THR A 28 -1.18 -11.36 -9.30
CA THR A 28 -0.70 -10.64 -8.12
C THR A 28 -1.48 -11.06 -6.88
N SER A 29 -0.85 -10.99 -5.73
CA SER A 29 -1.46 -11.16 -4.41
C SER A 29 -1.36 -9.89 -3.57
N HIS A 30 -1.00 -8.77 -4.18
CA HIS A 30 -0.76 -7.49 -3.52
C HIS A 30 -1.50 -6.36 -4.25
N GLU A 31 -2.82 -6.49 -4.31
CA GLU A 31 -3.71 -5.47 -4.86
C GLU A 31 -3.72 -4.25 -3.94
N LEU A 32 -3.53 -3.05 -4.53
CA LEU A 32 -3.36 -1.79 -3.82
C LEU A 32 -4.16 -0.66 -4.51
N GLY A 33 -4.53 0.37 -3.74
CA GLY A 33 -4.92 1.65 -4.29
C GLY A 33 -6.37 1.84 -4.69
N THR A 34 -7.25 0.89 -4.42
CA THR A 34 -8.69 0.99 -4.78
C THR A 34 -9.37 2.15 -4.04
N THR A 35 -9.04 2.37 -2.76
CA THR A 35 -9.52 3.47 -1.94
C THR A 35 -8.37 4.39 -1.52
N ARG A 36 -7.54 4.77 -2.51
CA ARG A 36 -6.31 5.52 -2.26
C ARG A 36 -6.53 6.74 -1.37
N MET A 37 -5.60 6.94 -0.44
CA MET A 37 -5.62 8.10 0.43
C MET A 37 -5.11 9.37 -0.25
N GLY A 38 -5.58 10.51 0.23
CA GLY A 38 -5.13 11.83 -0.21
C GLY A 38 -5.83 12.95 0.54
N ASN A 39 -5.37 14.17 0.31
CA ASN A 39 -5.95 15.36 0.94
C ASN A 39 -7.10 15.98 0.13
N ASP A 40 -7.20 15.62 -1.15
CA ASP A 40 -8.20 16.15 -2.07
C ASP A 40 -9.27 15.08 -2.38
N PRO A 41 -10.54 15.29 -1.94
CA PRO A 41 -11.62 14.34 -2.20
C PRO A 41 -11.94 14.16 -3.69
N ALA A 42 -11.53 15.08 -4.57
CA ALA A 42 -11.72 14.91 -6.01
C ALA A 42 -10.78 13.84 -6.61
N THR A 43 -9.69 13.52 -5.93
CA THR A 43 -8.64 12.60 -6.41
C THR A 43 -8.33 11.45 -5.47
N SER A 44 -8.99 11.38 -4.31
CA SER A 44 -8.80 10.34 -3.29
C SER A 44 -10.14 9.90 -2.69
N VAL A 45 -10.17 8.71 -2.12
CA VAL A 45 -11.37 8.13 -1.48
C VAL A 45 -11.34 8.31 0.03
N VAL A 46 -10.17 8.18 0.63
CA VAL A 46 -9.98 8.35 2.08
C VAL A 46 -8.93 9.43 2.36
N ASP A 47 -9.04 10.05 3.52
CA ASP A 47 -8.07 11.01 4.02
C ASP A 47 -6.83 10.35 4.62
N LYS A 48 -5.90 11.14 5.16
CA LYS A 48 -4.67 10.67 5.82
C LYS A 48 -4.90 9.77 7.05
N TRP A 49 -6.12 9.69 7.56
CA TRP A 49 -6.52 8.84 8.67
C TRP A 49 -7.34 7.63 8.23
N CYS A 50 -7.33 7.34 6.92
CA CYS A 50 -8.11 6.27 6.31
C CYS A 50 -9.63 6.44 6.47
N ARG A 51 -10.12 7.64 6.75
CA ARG A 51 -11.53 7.98 6.83
C ARG A 51 -12.04 8.38 5.46
N ALA A 52 -13.18 7.85 5.05
CA ALA A 52 -13.79 8.21 3.78
C ALA A 52 -14.21 9.68 3.74
N HIS A 53 -13.94 10.37 2.63
CA HIS A 53 -14.30 11.78 2.47
C HIS A 53 -15.83 11.98 2.46
N ASP A 54 -16.56 11.07 1.81
CA ASP A 54 -18.02 11.20 1.62
C ASP A 54 -18.84 10.55 2.75
N VAL A 55 -18.24 9.69 3.57
CA VAL A 55 -18.93 8.95 4.63
C VAL A 55 -18.17 9.09 5.95
N PRO A 56 -18.55 10.06 6.79
CA PRO A 56 -17.75 10.47 7.95
C PRO A 56 -17.49 9.40 9.02
N ASN A 57 -18.27 8.34 9.06
CA ASN A 57 -18.14 7.23 10.01
C ASN A 57 -17.60 5.95 9.37
N LEU A 58 -17.08 6.03 8.13
CA LEU A 58 -16.47 4.90 7.41
C LEU A 58 -14.94 5.04 7.39
N TYR A 59 -14.25 3.97 7.78
CA TYR A 59 -12.79 3.86 7.74
C TYR A 59 -12.39 2.61 6.96
N VAL A 60 -11.30 2.69 6.21
CA VAL A 60 -10.77 1.58 5.41
C VAL A 60 -9.33 1.30 5.80
N PHE A 61 -9.08 0.12 6.42
CA PHE A 61 -7.79 -0.26 7.02
C PHE A 61 -7.16 -1.47 6.31
N ASP A 62 -7.00 -1.40 5.01
CA ASP A 62 -6.39 -2.45 4.20
C ASP A 62 -5.41 -1.88 3.16
N ALA A 63 -4.93 -2.71 2.24
CA ALA A 63 -3.99 -2.29 1.21
C ALA A 63 -4.55 -1.28 0.21
N SER A 64 -5.86 -1.08 0.17
CA SER A 64 -6.48 -0.17 -0.80
C SER A 64 -6.18 1.31 -0.57
N PHE A 65 -5.74 1.68 0.64
CA PHE A 65 -5.37 3.07 0.94
C PHE A 65 -4.11 3.56 0.21
N PHE A 66 -3.24 2.68 -0.27
CA PHE A 66 -1.99 3.10 -0.92
C PHE A 66 -2.25 3.95 -2.17
N PRO A 67 -1.65 5.15 -2.29
CA PRO A 67 -1.72 5.94 -3.52
C PRO A 67 -0.86 5.35 -4.65
N THR A 68 0.21 4.62 -4.32
CA THR A 68 1.13 3.96 -5.26
C THR A 68 1.62 2.64 -4.69
N ALA A 69 2.00 1.70 -5.56
CA ALA A 69 2.59 0.44 -5.14
C ALA A 69 4.00 0.62 -4.58
N THR A 70 4.32 -0.13 -3.54
CA THR A 70 5.61 -0.05 -2.84
C THR A 70 6.73 -0.85 -3.50
N GLY A 71 6.41 -1.76 -4.42
CA GLY A 71 7.38 -2.68 -5.04
C GLY A 71 7.83 -3.84 -4.13
N ILE A 72 7.38 -3.86 -2.88
CA ILE A 72 7.67 -4.91 -1.87
C ILE A 72 6.35 -5.26 -1.17
N ASN A 73 6.28 -6.44 -0.57
CA ASN A 73 5.12 -6.94 0.16
C ASN A 73 4.60 -5.91 1.18
N PRO A 74 3.33 -5.48 1.12
CA PRO A 74 2.84 -4.29 1.83
C PRO A 74 2.37 -4.55 3.26
N ALA A 75 2.31 -5.80 3.75
CA ALA A 75 1.63 -6.18 4.99
C ALA A 75 2.10 -5.39 6.23
N LEU A 76 3.41 -5.19 6.41
CA LEU A 76 3.93 -4.43 7.54
C LEU A 76 3.50 -2.96 7.50
N THR A 77 3.49 -2.36 6.32
CA THR A 77 3.03 -0.97 6.13
C THR A 77 1.53 -0.84 6.37
N ILE A 78 0.73 -1.84 5.94
CA ILE A 78 -0.71 -1.89 6.23
C ILE A 78 -0.94 -1.89 7.74
N MET A 79 -0.29 -2.80 8.46
CA MET A 79 -0.44 -2.91 9.91
C MET A 79 -0.01 -1.64 10.64
N ALA A 80 1.13 -1.06 10.28
CA ALA A 80 1.63 0.18 10.88
C ALA A 80 0.68 1.37 10.64
N ASN A 81 0.18 1.53 9.41
CA ASN A 81 -0.77 2.58 9.10
C ASN A 81 -2.13 2.37 9.78
N THR A 82 -2.61 1.14 9.82
CA THR A 82 -3.85 0.77 10.54
C THR A 82 -3.75 1.12 12.01
N TRP A 83 -2.63 0.78 12.65
CA TRP A 83 -2.38 1.15 14.06
C TRP A 83 -2.42 2.67 14.26
N ARG A 84 -1.69 3.40 13.44
CA ARG A 84 -1.66 4.88 13.49
C ARG A 84 -3.06 5.49 13.35
N CYS A 85 -3.86 4.99 12.42
CA CYS A 85 -5.21 5.49 12.18
C CYS A 85 -6.19 5.07 13.28
N ALA A 86 -6.08 3.85 13.81
CA ALA A 86 -6.90 3.37 14.92
C ALA A 86 -6.62 4.17 16.21
N ASP A 87 -5.37 4.50 16.49
CA ASP A 87 -4.99 5.34 17.63
C ASP A 87 -5.58 6.76 17.51
N HIS A 88 -5.53 7.33 16.30
CA HIS A 88 -6.19 8.61 16.01
C HIS A 88 -7.71 8.53 16.21
N LEU A 89 -8.36 7.49 15.68
CA LEU A 89 -9.79 7.26 15.83
C LEU A 89 -10.21 7.20 17.30
N LEU A 90 -9.48 6.42 18.11
CA LEU A 90 -9.77 6.28 19.54
C LEU A 90 -9.55 7.57 20.32
N THR A 91 -8.58 8.39 19.91
CA THR A 91 -8.19 9.59 20.65
C THR A 91 -9.06 10.80 20.29
N TYR A 92 -9.36 10.97 19.02
CA TYR A 92 -9.96 12.21 18.51
C TYR A 92 -11.37 12.05 17.94
N ASP A 93 -11.63 10.98 17.18
CA ASP A 93 -12.89 10.84 16.46
C ASP A 93 -13.99 10.20 17.28
N ARG A 94 -13.66 9.35 18.26
CA ARG A 94 -14.62 8.68 19.15
C ARG A 94 -15.53 9.66 19.91
N ARG A 95 -15.08 10.87 20.15
CA ARG A 95 -15.86 11.91 20.90
C ARG A 95 -17.09 12.41 20.14
N GLY A 96 -17.19 12.16 18.83
CA GLY A 96 -18.32 12.53 18.01
C GLY A 96 -19.35 11.43 17.77
N TRP A 97 -19.20 10.26 18.43
CA TRP A 97 -20.08 9.09 18.26
C TRP A 97 -21.04 8.86 19.44
N ALA A 98 -21.08 9.80 20.41
CA ALA A 98 -21.96 9.79 21.59
C ALA A 98 -23.27 10.56 21.32
#